data_9aaf9feb8b5fac1a1e3101c679191869
#
_entry.id   9aaf9feb8b5fac1a1e3101c679191869
#
_cell.length_a   1.000
_cell.length_b   1.000
_cell.length_c   1.000
_cell.angle_alpha   90.00
_cell.angle_beta   90.00
_cell.angle_gamma   90.00
#
_symmetry.space_group_name_H-M   'P 1'
#
loop_
_entity.id
_entity.type
_entity.pdbx_description
1 polymer ?
#
loop_
_entity_poly.entity_id
_entity_poly.type
_entity_poly.pdbx_seq_one_letter_code
_entity_poly.pdbx_strand_id
1 'polypeptide(L)'
;YIYKNGNSIIMSGSYSQKGLGLVLSGKRVDNMNFRSDRDATLQQLNINFLTSLNKQQSYSLATIYPYVTQPNGEIGLQFDFFYKIPKKSKLGGKYGTELNLNFSNCYTIYKNNPEDSDIIGQPGTLGYQSSFLDFGDEKLFQELNLIIKKKVNKKFKLQTTYINVFNNDKVLKAQKLIEGGEHEKIFSNIFILETEYKFKPRYTIKSELQHLQTKQHLGNWGMGLIEANLKNIFFSIQDLYNYGNPTSPTHYYSFTTGFIKNSHRVELRYGKVRAGLFCVGGICREVPASNGFSINITSSF
;
A
#
# COMPACT_ATOMS: atom_id res chain seq x y z
N TYR A 1 -11.83 -30.70 5.89
CA TYR A 1 -10.65 -30.04 6.49
C TYR A 1 -9.43 -30.91 6.29
N ILE A 2 -8.24 -30.31 6.24
CA ILE A 2 -6.95 -31.01 6.31
C ILE A 2 -6.45 -31.00 7.76
N TYR A 3 -5.73 -32.06 8.16
CA TYR A 3 -5.18 -32.18 9.53
C TYR A 3 -3.78 -31.59 9.69
N LYS A 4 -3.38 -30.65 8.81
CA LYS A 4 -2.10 -29.96 8.88
C LYS A 4 -2.14 -28.83 9.90
N ASN A 5 -1.20 -28.84 10.83
CA ASN A 5 -1.00 -27.73 11.76
C ASN A 5 -0.54 -26.47 11.04
N GLY A 6 -1.11 -25.32 11.40
CA GLY A 6 -0.66 -24.03 10.94
C GLY A 6 0.64 -23.61 11.63
N ASN A 7 1.53 -22.93 10.90
CA ASN A 7 2.69 -22.28 11.47
C ASN A 7 3.00 -20.95 10.80
N SER A 8 3.56 -20.02 11.55
CA SER A 8 4.04 -18.73 11.04
C SER A 8 5.31 -18.33 11.75
N ILE A 9 6.29 -17.92 10.97
CA ILE A 9 7.55 -17.37 11.47
C ILE A 9 7.78 -16.02 10.81
N ILE A 10 8.06 -15.02 11.64
CA ILE A 10 8.45 -13.67 11.21
C ILE A 10 9.74 -13.33 11.92
N MET A 11 10.77 -12.98 11.16
CA MET A 11 12.06 -12.56 11.66
C MET A 11 12.42 -11.20 11.11
N SER A 12 12.99 -10.32 11.93
CA SER A 12 13.47 -9.02 11.49
C SER A 12 14.78 -8.69 12.18
N GLY A 13 15.73 -8.21 11.38
CA GLY A 13 17.02 -7.68 11.85
C GLY A 13 17.17 -6.24 11.42
N SER A 14 17.67 -5.37 12.29
CA SER A 14 17.89 -3.97 11.96
C SER A 14 19.31 -3.53 12.36
N TYR A 15 19.87 -2.65 11.53
CA TYR A 15 21.11 -1.95 11.81
C TYR A 15 20.93 -0.46 11.60
N SER A 16 21.36 0.36 12.54
CA SER A 16 21.26 1.81 12.41
C SER A 16 22.51 2.51 12.93
N GLN A 17 22.93 3.52 12.20
CA GLN A 17 23.95 4.49 12.61
C GLN A 17 23.59 5.87 12.10
N LYS A 18 24.33 6.90 12.49
CA LYS A 18 24.05 8.27 12.08
C LYS A 18 23.91 8.41 10.56
N GLY A 19 22.68 8.65 10.10
CA GLY A 19 22.36 8.85 8.69
C GLY A 19 22.21 7.60 7.83
N LEU A 20 22.30 6.40 8.42
CA LEU A 20 22.09 5.12 7.75
C LEU A 20 21.16 4.25 8.59
N GLY A 21 20.19 3.62 7.96
CA GLY A 21 19.33 2.59 8.54
C GLY A 21 19.12 1.45 7.56
N LEU A 22 19.16 0.23 8.05
CA LEU A 22 18.91 -0.99 7.31
C LEU A 22 17.94 -1.85 8.12
N VAL A 23 16.92 -2.42 7.45
CA VAL A 23 16.07 -3.45 8.04
C VAL A 23 15.91 -4.57 7.03
N LEU A 24 16.09 -5.80 7.49
CA LEU A 24 15.79 -7.00 6.72
C LEU A 24 14.74 -7.79 7.48
N SER A 25 13.65 -8.12 6.83
CA SER A 25 12.56 -8.92 7.40
C SER A 25 12.27 -10.11 6.51
N GLY A 26 12.06 -11.27 7.12
CA GLY A 26 11.65 -12.50 6.46
C GLY A 26 10.39 -13.04 7.12
N LYS A 27 9.51 -13.63 6.33
CA LYS A 27 8.28 -14.25 6.80
C LYS A 27 8.02 -15.54 6.07
N ARG A 28 7.56 -16.56 6.80
CA ARG A 28 6.96 -17.77 6.27
C ARG A 28 5.64 -18.01 6.99
N VAL A 29 4.61 -18.30 6.22
CA VAL A 29 3.27 -18.62 6.69
C VAL A 29 2.85 -19.91 6.02
N ASP A 30 2.28 -20.83 6.78
CA ASP A 30 1.83 -22.11 6.30
C ASP A 30 0.56 -22.51 7.05
N ASN A 31 -0.54 -22.71 6.33
CA ASN A 31 -1.84 -23.15 6.84
C ASN A 31 -2.37 -22.36 8.06
N MET A 32 -2.24 -21.03 8.00
CA MET A 32 -2.66 -20.10 9.09
C MET A 32 -4.05 -19.50 8.85
N ASN A 33 -4.95 -20.23 8.20
CA ASN A 33 -6.31 -19.77 7.93
C ASN A 33 -7.23 -20.08 9.12
N PHE A 34 -7.21 -19.24 10.15
CA PHE A 34 -8.04 -19.34 11.33
C PHE A 34 -9.36 -18.61 11.19
N ARG A 35 -10.45 -19.25 11.65
CA ARG A 35 -11.80 -18.68 11.64
C ARG A 35 -12.49 -18.97 12.95
N SER A 36 -13.41 -18.08 13.36
CA SER A 36 -14.26 -18.32 14.55
C SER A 36 -15.31 -19.41 14.29
N ASP A 37 -15.68 -19.66 13.03
CA ASP A 37 -16.52 -20.74 12.56
C ASP A 37 -15.82 -21.48 11.42
N ARG A 38 -15.66 -22.80 11.55
CA ARG A 38 -14.97 -23.63 10.55
C ARG A 38 -15.75 -23.77 9.25
N ASP A 39 -17.06 -23.66 9.29
CA ASP A 39 -17.92 -23.79 8.12
C ASP A 39 -18.10 -22.46 7.36
N ALA A 40 -17.58 -21.37 7.92
CA ALA A 40 -17.58 -20.07 7.25
C ALA A 40 -16.77 -20.12 5.95
N THR A 41 -17.31 -19.52 4.90
CA THR A 41 -16.72 -19.52 3.55
C THR A 41 -15.92 -18.26 3.26
N LEU A 42 -15.02 -18.33 2.30
CA LEU A 42 -14.22 -17.19 1.79
C LEU A 42 -13.42 -16.49 2.91
N GLN A 43 -13.66 -15.21 3.12
CA GLN A 43 -13.00 -14.38 4.14
C GLN A 43 -13.88 -14.14 5.37
N GLN A 44 -15.04 -14.80 5.43
CA GLN A 44 -15.96 -14.63 6.56
C GLN A 44 -15.34 -15.16 7.85
N LEU A 45 -15.54 -14.41 8.94
CA LEU A 45 -15.09 -14.77 10.28
C LEU A 45 -13.59 -15.14 10.38
N ASN A 46 -12.77 -14.64 9.47
CA ASN A 46 -11.32 -14.83 9.51
C ASN A 46 -10.73 -14.00 10.67
N ILE A 47 -9.96 -14.66 11.54
CA ILE A 47 -9.29 -14.05 12.71
C ILE A 47 -7.77 -13.97 12.55
N ASN A 48 -7.27 -14.09 11.34
CA ASN A 48 -5.85 -14.04 11.06
C ASN A 48 -5.38 -12.59 10.81
N PHE A 49 -4.41 -12.12 11.62
CA PHE A 49 -3.83 -10.78 11.59
C PHE A 49 -2.35 -10.78 11.22
N LEU A 50 -1.92 -11.66 10.34
CA LEU A 50 -0.53 -11.72 9.90
C LEU A 50 -0.13 -10.47 9.13
N THR A 51 0.95 -9.84 9.56
CA THR A 51 1.49 -8.63 8.93
C THR A 51 1.98 -8.91 7.51
N SER A 52 1.55 -8.11 6.54
CA SER A 52 2.06 -8.17 5.17
C SER A 52 3.49 -7.65 5.08
N LEU A 53 4.30 -8.27 4.22
CA LEU A 53 5.62 -7.76 3.84
C LEU A 53 5.48 -6.81 2.65
N ASN A 54 5.02 -5.60 2.92
CA ASN A 54 4.96 -4.51 1.95
C ASN A 54 5.10 -3.18 2.67
N LYS A 55 5.42 -2.14 1.94
CA LYS A 55 5.43 -0.80 2.50
C LYS A 55 4.00 -0.29 2.63
N GLN A 56 3.67 0.27 3.80
CA GLN A 56 2.41 0.99 3.96
C GLN A 56 2.41 2.24 3.08
N GLN A 57 1.50 2.28 2.12
CA GLN A 57 1.37 3.38 1.17
C GLN A 57 0.43 4.45 1.68
N SER A 58 0.79 5.72 1.42
CA SER A 58 -0.04 6.90 1.72
C SER A 58 -0.55 7.61 0.48
N TYR A 59 -0.35 7.05 -0.70
CA TYR A 59 -0.73 7.64 -1.97
C TYR A 59 -1.88 6.88 -2.62
N SER A 60 -2.88 7.60 -3.12
CA SER A 60 -4.10 7.01 -3.67
C SER A 60 -3.86 6.02 -4.81
N LEU A 61 -2.91 6.31 -5.72
CA LEU A 61 -2.59 5.39 -6.81
C LEU A 61 -1.75 4.19 -6.36
N ALA A 62 -0.92 4.34 -5.33
CA ALA A 62 -0.12 3.25 -4.79
C ALA A 62 -0.95 2.19 -4.03
N THR A 63 -2.20 2.53 -3.67
CA THR A 63 -3.11 1.62 -2.98
C THR A 63 -4.14 0.96 -3.91
N ILE A 64 -3.99 1.10 -5.23
CA ILE A 64 -4.88 0.44 -6.19
C ILE A 64 -4.68 -1.08 -6.20
N TYR A 65 -3.44 -1.54 -6.00
CA TYR A 65 -3.07 -2.96 -5.95
C TYR A 65 -2.55 -3.33 -4.56
N PRO A 66 -3.43 -3.43 -3.54
CA PRO A 66 -3.02 -3.75 -2.18
C PRO A 66 -2.60 -5.21 -2.08
N TYR A 67 -1.54 -5.46 -1.30
CA TYR A 67 -1.12 -6.81 -0.96
C TYR A 67 -1.48 -7.15 0.48
N VAL A 68 -2.04 -8.34 0.68
CA VAL A 68 -2.32 -8.93 1.99
C VAL A 68 -1.68 -10.30 2.09
N THR A 69 -1.23 -10.66 3.28
CA THR A 69 -0.63 -11.97 3.55
C THR A 69 -1.56 -13.10 3.14
N GLN A 70 -0.99 -14.10 2.46
CA GLN A 70 -1.71 -15.32 2.08
C GLN A 70 -1.63 -16.36 3.21
N PRO A 71 -2.71 -16.56 3.98
CA PRO A 71 -2.67 -17.42 5.17
C PRO A 71 -2.45 -18.90 4.83
N ASN A 72 -2.78 -19.32 3.61
CA ASN A 72 -2.66 -20.72 3.18
C ASN A 72 -1.26 -21.10 2.66
N GLY A 73 -0.34 -20.15 2.62
CA GLY A 73 1.04 -20.39 2.25
C GLY A 73 1.71 -19.20 1.59
N GLU A 74 2.66 -18.61 2.28
CA GLU A 74 3.46 -17.50 1.80
C GLU A 74 4.87 -17.56 2.39
N ILE A 75 5.86 -17.29 1.56
CA ILE A 75 7.24 -17.02 1.99
C ILE A 75 7.71 -15.75 1.32
N GLY A 76 8.36 -14.86 2.07
CA GLY A 76 8.78 -13.57 1.53
C GLY A 76 9.88 -12.90 2.32
N LEU A 77 10.48 -11.91 1.66
CA LEU A 77 11.52 -11.05 2.20
C LEU A 77 11.19 -9.60 1.94
N GLN A 78 11.56 -8.75 2.89
CA GLN A 78 11.50 -7.28 2.76
C GLN A 78 12.82 -6.68 3.20
N PHE A 79 13.29 -5.72 2.44
CA PHE A 79 14.48 -4.94 2.71
C PHE A 79 14.13 -3.45 2.72
N ASP A 80 14.54 -2.75 3.79
CA ASP A 80 14.42 -1.31 3.92
C ASP A 80 15.80 -0.69 4.08
N PHE A 81 16.07 0.33 3.28
CA PHE A 81 17.29 1.11 3.34
C PHE A 81 16.96 2.58 3.46
N PHE A 82 17.51 3.22 4.47
CA PHE A 82 17.46 4.66 4.66
C PHE A 82 18.88 5.23 4.64
N TYR A 83 19.07 6.28 3.84
CA TYR A 83 20.35 7.00 3.84
C TYR A 83 20.14 8.51 3.76
N LYS A 84 20.79 9.22 4.66
CA LYS A 84 20.82 10.68 4.65
C LYS A 84 22.13 11.18 4.07
N ILE A 85 22.09 11.60 2.80
CA ILE A 85 23.22 12.20 2.11
C ILE A 85 23.64 13.47 2.86
N PRO A 86 24.94 13.60 3.25
CA PRO A 86 25.39 14.70 4.08
C PRO A 86 25.16 16.07 3.45
N LYS A 87 24.91 17.06 4.31
CA LYS A 87 24.86 18.47 3.92
C LYS A 87 26.20 18.89 3.31
N LYS A 88 26.16 19.89 2.41
CA LYS A 88 27.33 20.46 1.70
C LYS A 88 28.02 19.49 0.73
N SER A 89 27.47 18.29 0.47
CA SER A 89 27.91 17.41 -0.61
C SER A 89 27.20 17.77 -1.92
N LYS A 90 27.73 17.28 -3.07
CA LYS A 90 27.14 17.53 -4.42
C LYS A 90 25.64 17.16 -4.48
N LEU A 91 25.27 15.99 -3.97
CA LEU A 91 23.89 15.49 -3.98
C LEU A 91 23.07 15.96 -2.76
N GLY A 92 23.71 16.18 -1.62
CA GLY A 92 23.04 16.62 -0.39
C GLY A 92 22.65 18.09 -0.38
N GLY A 93 23.43 18.95 -1.04
CA GLY A 93 23.20 20.39 -1.04
C GLY A 93 23.25 21.01 0.37
N LYS A 94 22.59 22.18 0.56
CA LYS A 94 22.65 22.93 1.83
C LYS A 94 22.01 22.20 3.02
N TYR A 95 20.97 21.37 2.77
CA TYR A 95 20.15 20.79 3.85
C TYR A 95 20.29 19.27 3.99
N GLY A 96 21.01 18.61 3.07
CA GLY A 96 21.04 17.17 2.92
C GLY A 96 19.89 16.67 2.06
N THR A 97 19.99 15.41 1.60
CA THR A 97 18.96 14.71 0.84
C THR A 97 18.69 13.39 1.54
N GLU A 98 17.45 12.99 1.72
CA GLU A 98 17.06 11.72 2.30
C GLU A 98 16.68 10.77 1.17
N LEU A 99 17.25 9.58 1.21
CA LEU A 99 16.99 8.49 0.30
C LEU A 99 16.38 7.33 1.10
N ASN A 100 15.22 6.84 0.66
CA ASN A 100 14.62 5.61 1.19
C ASN A 100 14.41 4.65 0.03
N LEU A 101 14.90 3.43 0.19
CA LEU A 101 14.66 2.32 -0.72
C LEU A 101 13.98 1.21 0.09
N ASN A 102 12.85 0.71 -0.42
CA ASN A 102 12.20 -0.46 0.12
C ASN A 102 12.00 -1.46 -1.03
N PHE A 103 12.26 -2.71 -0.75
CA PHE A 103 12.02 -3.81 -1.67
C PHE A 103 11.33 -4.95 -0.92
N SER A 104 10.22 -5.44 -1.45
CA SER A 104 9.46 -6.57 -0.91
C SER A 104 9.21 -7.59 -2.00
N ASN A 105 9.28 -8.87 -1.64
CA ASN A 105 9.03 -9.96 -2.56
C ASN A 105 8.41 -11.15 -1.82
N CYS A 106 7.26 -11.65 -2.31
CA CYS A 106 6.52 -12.74 -1.71
C CYS A 106 6.17 -13.79 -2.77
N TYR A 107 6.31 -15.04 -2.39
CA TYR A 107 5.98 -16.23 -3.18
C TYR A 107 5.04 -17.15 -2.42
N THR A 108 4.39 -18.08 -3.14
CA THR A 108 3.77 -19.25 -2.52
C THR A 108 4.84 -20.11 -1.84
N ILE A 109 4.42 -20.99 -0.93
CA ILE A 109 5.29 -22.08 -0.45
C ILE A 109 5.17 -23.28 -1.39
N TYR A 110 6.26 -24.03 -1.53
CA TYR A 110 6.23 -25.30 -2.25
C TYR A 110 5.47 -26.34 -1.44
N LYS A 111 4.57 -27.09 -2.12
CA LYS A 111 3.72 -28.11 -1.51
C LYS A 111 3.88 -29.43 -2.24
N ASN A 112 4.14 -30.49 -1.48
CA ASN A 112 4.19 -31.88 -1.95
C ASN A 112 2.97 -32.65 -1.46
N ASN A 113 2.72 -33.80 -2.08
CA ASN A 113 1.70 -34.72 -1.62
C ASN A 113 1.94 -35.13 -0.15
N PRO A 114 0.90 -35.29 0.65
CA PRO A 114 1.01 -35.82 1.98
C PRO A 114 1.27 -37.34 1.95
N GLU A 115 1.63 -37.91 3.10
CA GLU A 115 1.90 -39.35 3.20
C GLU A 115 0.64 -40.23 3.04
N ASP A 116 -0.52 -39.63 3.31
CA ASP A 116 -1.83 -40.32 3.34
C ASP A 116 -2.70 -40.02 2.10
N SER A 117 -2.18 -39.30 1.08
CA SER A 117 -2.93 -39.00 -0.15
C SER A 117 -2.00 -38.59 -1.30
N ASP A 118 -2.40 -38.94 -2.52
CA ASP A 118 -1.77 -38.45 -3.77
C ASP A 118 -2.32 -37.09 -4.24
N ILE A 119 -3.24 -36.50 -3.47
CA ILE A 119 -3.91 -35.22 -3.81
C ILE A 119 -3.59 -34.15 -2.76
N ILE A 120 -2.93 -33.07 -3.19
CA ILE A 120 -2.65 -31.91 -2.34
C ILE A 120 -3.95 -31.24 -1.90
N GLY A 121 -4.11 -31.05 -0.58
CA GLY A 121 -5.25 -30.35 -0.01
C GLY A 121 -6.54 -31.16 0.10
N GLN A 122 -6.47 -32.50 -0.07
CA GLN A 122 -7.64 -33.36 0.07
C GLN A 122 -8.21 -33.30 1.50
N PRO A 123 -9.52 -33.04 1.68
CA PRO A 123 -10.16 -33.09 2.99
C PRO A 123 -10.05 -34.46 3.66
N GLY A 124 -9.85 -34.49 4.97
CA GLY A 124 -9.71 -35.71 5.75
C GLY A 124 -8.32 -36.34 5.76
N THR A 125 -7.32 -35.65 5.16
CA THR A 125 -5.92 -36.07 5.10
C THR A 125 -5.00 -35.07 5.78
N LEU A 126 -3.69 -35.36 5.83
CA LEU A 126 -2.65 -34.40 6.27
C LEU A 126 -2.52 -33.19 5.34
N GLY A 127 -3.20 -33.19 4.21
CA GLY A 127 -3.32 -32.11 3.26
C GLY A 127 -2.12 -31.92 2.35
N TYR A 128 -0.95 -31.64 2.86
CA TYR A 128 0.30 -31.51 2.09
C TYR A 128 1.52 -31.48 3.01
N GLN A 129 2.68 -31.76 2.45
CA GLN A 129 3.98 -31.52 3.06
C GLN A 129 4.60 -30.24 2.50
N SER A 130 5.35 -29.53 3.31
CA SER A 130 6.06 -28.32 2.91
C SER A 130 7.39 -28.21 3.64
N SER A 131 8.47 -27.97 2.91
CA SER A 131 9.79 -27.71 3.49
C SER A 131 9.87 -26.26 4.01
N PHE A 132 10.75 -26.03 4.99
CA PHE A 132 10.82 -24.74 5.69
C PHE A 132 11.28 -23.58 4.80
N LEU A 133 12.23 -23.80 3.88
CA LEU A 133 12.82 -22.76 3.02
C LEU A 133 12.45 -22.90 1.54
N ASP A 134 11.54 -23.80 1.18
CA ASP A 134 11.20 -24.01 -0.22
C ASP A 134 10.18 -22.99 -0.69
N PHE A 135 10.59 -22.22 -1.70
CA PHE A 135 9.73 -21.28 -2.40
C PHE A 135 8.87 -22.05 -3.40
N GLY A 136 7.60 -21.72 -3.47
CA GLY A 136 6.72 -22.22 -4.52
C GLY A 136 6.94 -21.51 -5.85
N ASP A 137 6.32 -22.03 -6.89
CA ASP A 137 6.55 -21.57 -8.28
C ASP A 137 5.88 -20.23 -8.59
N GLU A 138 4.87 -19.84 -7.82
CA GLU A 138 4.11 -18.62 -8.10
C GLU A 138 4.58 -17.45 -7.24
N LYS A 139 5.07 -16.40 -7.93
CA LYS A 139 5.27 -15.11 -7.32
C LYS A 139 3.90 -14.49 -7.03
N LEU A 140 3.68 -14.07 -5.77
CA LEU A 140 2.45 -13.43 -5.31
C LEU A 140 2.52 -11.92 -5.48
N PHE A 141 3.62 -11.32 -5.01
CA PHE A 141 3.79 -9.88 -4.94
C PHE A 141 5.27 -9.49 -5.02
N GLN A 142 5.53 -8.34 -5.63
CA GLN A 142 6.82 -7.67 -5.55
C GLN A 142 6.60 -6.17 -5.59
N GLU A 143 7.28 -5.45 -4.73
CA GLU A 143 7.23 -3.99 -4.71
C GLU A 143 8.63 -3.42 -4.52
N LEU A 144 8.99 -2.44 -5.36
CA LEU A 144 10.18 -1.61 -5.20
C LEU A 144 9.73 -0.17 -5.01
N ASN A 145 10.10 0.45 -3.89
CA ASN A 145 9.86 1.86 -3.61
C ASN A 145 11.18 2.62 -3.51
N LEU A 146 11.30 3.71 -4.25
CA LEU A 146 12.40 4.65 -4.15
C LEU A 146 11.85 6.03 -3.83
N ILE A 147 12.21 6.58 -2.68
CA ILE A 147 11.78 7.90 -2.21
C ILE A 147 12.99 8.79 -2.03
N ILE A 148 12.96 9.96 -2.65
CA ILE A 148 13.97 11.00 -2.51
C ILE A 148 13.32 12.24 -1.95
N LYS A 149 13.75 12.68 -0.74
CA LYS A 149 13.26 13.88 -0.09
C LYS A 149 14.34 14.94 -0.05
N LYS A 150 14.03 16.13 -0.57
CA LYS A 150 14.98 17.24 -0.63
C LYS A 150 14.37 18.52 -0.10
N LYS A 151 15.02 19.11 0.91
CA LYS A 151 14.75 20.47 1.31
C LYS A 151 15.61 21.40 0.45
N VAL A 152 14.98 22.08 -0.53
CA VAL A 152 15.66 22.98 -1.46
C VAL A 152 16.07 24.27 -0.77
N ASN A 153 15.17 24.85 0.01
CA ASN A 153 15.43 26.04 0.84
C ASN A 153 14.60 26.03 2.12
N LYS A 154 14.60 27.13 2.90
CA LYS A 154 13.85 27.21 4.16
C LYS A 154 12.32 27.10 3.97
N LYS A 155 11.83 27.45 2.78
CA LYS A 155 10.39 27.51 2.46
C LYS A 155 9.93 26.38 1.53
N PHE A 156 10.81 25.78 0.73
CA PHE A 156 10.46 24.81 -0.30
C PHE A 156 11.07 23.44 -0.05
N LYS A 157 10.20 22.43 -0.07
CA LYS A 157 10.54 20.99 -0.01
C LYS A 157 10.00 20.31 -1.24
N LEU A 158 10.71 19.28 -1.67
CA LEU A 158 10.39 18.40 -2.79
C LEU A 158 10.54 16.96 -2.33
N GLN A 159 9.59 16.12 -2.72
CA GLN A 159 9.71 14.67 -2.62
C GLN A 159 9.33 14.05 -3.96
N THR A 160 10.15 13.12 -4.42
CA THR A 160 9.86 12.27 -5.55
C THR A 160 9.80 10.83 -5.09
N THR A 161 8.81 10.09 -5.58
CA THR A 161 8.65 8.68 -5.27
C THR A 161 8.43 7.91 -6.57
N TYR A 162 9.16 6.82 -6.73
CA TYR A 162 8.95 5.84 -7.78
C TYR A 162 8.59 4.51 -7.13
N ILE A 163 7.53 3.88 -7.62
CA ILE A 163 7.08 2.58 -7.13
C ILE A 163 6.89 1.67 -8.35
N ASN A 164 7.52 0.50 -8.31
CA ASN A 164 7.26 -0.57 -9.26
C ASN A 164 6.57 -1.71 -8.52
N VAL A 165 5.42 -2.15 -9.03
CA VAL A 165 4.59 -3.19 -8.41
C VAL A 165 4.37 -4.33 -9.39
N PHE A 166 4.60 -5.54 -8.93
CA PHE A 166 4.05 -6.75 -9.49
C PHE A 166 3.00 -7.32 -8.52
N ASN A 167 1.80 -7.56 -9.01
CA ASN A 167 0.70 -8.15 -8.24
C ASN A 167 0.09 -9.31 -9.03
N ASN A 168 0.07 -10.51 -8.44
CA ASN A 168 -0.53 -11.69 -9.06
C ASN A 168 -2.01 -11.78 -8.68
N ASP A 169 -2.84 -11.02 -9.37
CA ASP A 169 -4.28 -10.94 -9.13
C ASP A 169 -4.98 -12.30 -9.29
N LYS A 170 -4.46 -13.13 -10.19
CA LYS A 170 -4.95 -14.49 -10.42
C LYS A 170 -4.89 -15.36 -9.15
N VAL A 171 -3.82 -15.30 -8.39
CA VAL A 171 -3.66 -16.06 -7.15
C VAL A 171 -4.31 -15.36 -5.96
N LEU A 172 -4.10 -14.03 -5.85
CA LEU A 172 -4.58 -13.24 -4.71
C LEU A 172 -6.11 -13.12 -4.66
N LYS A 173 -6.79 -13.10 -5.82
CA LYS A 173 -8.25 -13.02 -5.93
C LYS A 173 -8.92 -14.35 -6.27
N ALA A 174 -8.18 -15.44 -6.39
CA ALA A 174 -8.76 -16.76 -6.64
C ALA A 174 -9.84 -17.17 -5.61
N GLN A 175 -9.83 -16.56 -4.43
CA GLN A 175 -10.90 -16.70 -3.43
C GLN A 175 -12.14 -15.85 -3.74
N LYS A 176 -12.07 -14.91 -4.69
CA LYS A 176 -13.20 -14.09 -5.18
C LYS A 176 -13.78 -14.61 -6.49
N LEU A 177 -13.89 -15.91 -6.66
CA LEU A 177 -14.48 -16.57 -7.86
C LEU A 177 -15.94 -16.16 -8.18
N ILE A 178 -16.51 -15.18 -7.47
CA ILE A 178 -17.90 -14.75 -7.62
C ILE A 178 -18.04 -13.54 -8.56
N GLU A 179 -16.97 -12.79 -8.83
CA GLU A 179 -17.00 -11.68 -9.79
C GLU A 179 -16.23 -12.09 -11.06
N GLY A 180 -16.96 -12.44 -12.11
CA GLY A 180 -16.44 -12.89 -13.41
C GLY A 180 -15.58 -11.83 -14.12
N GLY A 181 -14.32 -11.69 -13.68
CA GLY A 181 -13.29 -10.88 -14.28
C GLY A 181 -12.08 -11.74 -14.64
N GLU A 182 -11.39 -11.42 -15.73
CA GLU A 182 -10.11 -12.02 -16.05
C GLU A 182 -9.09 -11.61 -14.99
N HIS A 183 -8.58 -12.60 -14.24
CA HIS A 183 -7.50 -12.39 -13.27
C HIS A 183 -6.16 -12.48 -13.99
N GLU A 184 -5.37 -11.45 -13.90
CA GLU A 184 -4.09 -11.36 -14.60
C GLU A 184 -2.93 -10.98 -13.67
N LYS A 185 -1.71 -11.18 -14.18
CA LYS A 185 -0.49 -10.69 -13.55
C LYS A 185 -0.34 -9.21 -13.91
N ILE A 186 -0.42 -8.34 -12.92
CA ILE A 186 -0.40 -6.88 -13.08
C ILE A 186 1.00 -6.36 -12.86
N PHE A 187 1.50 -5.57 -13.81
CA PHE A 187 2.76 -4.83 -13.73
C PHE A 187 2.45 -3.34 -13.78
N SER A 188 2.81 -2.60 -12.75
CA SER A 188 2.58 -1.17 -12.73
C SER A 188 3.80 -0.38 -12.29
N ASN A 189 3.95 0.81 -12.87
CA ASN A 189 4.91 1.82 -12.47
C ASN A 189 4.15 3.05 -11.99
N ILE A 190 4.53 3.58 -10.83
CA ILE A 190 3.87 4.74 -10.24
C ILE A 190 4.93 5.80 -9.97
N PHE A 191 4.70 6.99 -10.51
CA PHE A 191 5.53 8.16 -10.31
C PHE A 191 4.76 9.18 -9.50
N ILE A 192 5.39 9.72 -8.44
CA ILE A 192 4.76 10.68 -7.54
C ILE A 192 5.72 11.84 -7.32
N LEU A 193 5.18 13.05 -7.45
CA LEU A 193 5.86 14.29 -7.18
C LEU A 193 5.08 15.08 -6.16
N GLU A 194 5.69 15.36 -5.02
CA GLU A 194 5.12 16.22 -3.99
C GLU A 194 5.97 17.47 -3.82
N THR A 195 5.31 18.59 -3.68
CA THR A 195 5.95 19.86 -3.31
C THR A 195 5.26 20.49 -2.12
N GLU A 196 6.02 21.13 -1.26
CA GLU A 196 5.51 21.93 -0.14
C GLU A 196 6.19 23.30 -0.16
N TYR A 197 5.39 24.36 -0.27
CA TYR A 197 5.86 25.72 -0.14
C TYR A 197 5.28 26.38 1.12
N LYS A 198 6.16 26.83 2.02
CA LYS A 198 5.82 27.50 3.27
C LYS A 198 6.02 29.00 3.17
N PHE A 199 4.94 29.77 3.11
CA PHE A 199 5.00 31.24 3.08
C PHE A 199 5.45 31.82 4.43
N LYS A 200 4.78 31.37 5.50
CA LYS A 200 5.03 31.72 6.90
C LYS A 200 4.60 30.57 7.82
N PRO A 201 4.89 30.60 9.12
CA PRO A 201 4.41 29.59 10.06
C PRO A 201 2.91 29.33 9.93
N ARG A 202 2.50 28.05 9.78
CA ARG A 202 1.11 27.59 9.60
C ARG A 202 0.42 28.01 8.28
N TYR A 203 1.17 28.52 7.28
CA TYR A 203 0.64 28.85 5.96
C TYR A 203 1.49 28.12 4.92
N THR A 204 0.90 27.09 4.33
CA THR A 204 1.58 26.21 3.36
C THR A 204 0.68 25.94 2.17
N ILE A 205 1.28 25.78 1.00
CA ILE A 205 0.66 25.14 -0.14
C ILE A 205 1.41 23.85 -0.39
N LYS A 206 0.67 22.78 -0.56
CA LYS A 206 1.17 21.48 -1.04
C LYS A 206 0.58 21.20 -2.40
N SER A 207 1.38 20.60 -3.28
CA SER A 207 0.89 19.99 -4.49
C SER A 207 1.41 18.57 -4.60
N GLU A 208 0.60 17.70 -5.15
CA GLU A 208 0.91 16.29 -5.38
C GLU A 208 0.43 15.91 -6.77
N LEU A 209 1.30 15.30 -7.53
CA LEU A 209 1.01 14.72 -8.83
C LEU A 209 1.37 13.24 -8.77
N GLN A 210 0.47 12.38 -9.18
CA GLN A 210 0.70 10.94 -9.29
C GLN A 210 0.35 10.46 -10.70
N HIS A 211 1.12 9.51 -11.19
CA HIS A 211 0.85 8.85 -12.46
C HIS A 211 1.11 7.35 -12.31
N LEU A 212 0.11 6.52 -12.55
CA LEU A 212 0.19 5.07 -12.59
C LEU A 212 0.11 4.61 -14.04
N GLN A 213 1.09 3.85 -14.45
CA GLN A 213 1.18 3.25 -15.77
C GLN A 213 1.08 1.73 -15.67
N THR A 214 0.11 1.14 -16.37
CA THR A 214 -0.06 -0.30 -16.53
C THR A 214 -0.80 -0.61 -17.84
N LYS A 215 -0.55 -1.79 -18.40
CA LYS A 215 -1.28 -2.29 -19.57
C LYS A 215 -2.43 -3.24 -19.19
N GLN A 216 -2.53 -3.58 -17.93
CA GLN A 216 -3.48 -4.56 -17.38
C GLN A 216 -4.59 -3.86 -16.59
N HIS A 217 -5.62 -4.62 -16.24
CA HIS A 217 -6.75 -4.22 -15.40
C HIS A 217 -7.44 -2.97 -15.94
N LEU A 218 -7.53 -1.89 -15.15
CA LEU A 218 -8.20 -0.64 -15.52
C LEU A 218 -7.28 0.35 -16.27
N GLY A 219 -6.07 -0.08 -16.69
CA GLY A 219 -5.13 0.78 -17.42
C GLY A 219 -4.56 1.93 -16.59
N ASN A 220 -4.19 2.99 -17.28
CA ASN A 220 -3.44 4.11 -16.71
C ASN A 220 -4.31 5.08 -15.89
N TRP A 221 -3.68 5.72 -14.89
CA TRP A 221 -4.30 6.71 -14.02
C TRP A 221 -3.41 7.94 -13.86
N GLY A 222 -4.06 9.09 -13.73
CA GLY A 222 -3.43 10.33 -13.30
C GLY A 222 -4.13 10.90 -12.07
N MET A 223 -3.39 11.56 -11.19
CA MET A 223 -3.96 12.25 -10.03
C MET A 223 -3.23 13.57 -9.81
N GLY A 224 -4.01 14.61 -9.56
CA GLY A 224 -3.53 15.91 -9.13
C GLY A 224 -4.23 16.38 -7.86
N LEU A 225 -3.46 16.92 -6.91
CA LEU A 225 -3.97 17.51 -5.68
C LEU A 225 -3.24 18.82 -5.39
N ILE A 226 -4.02 19.82 -4.99
CA ILE A 226 -3.50 21.07 -4.41
C ILE A 226 -4.19 21.28 -3.06
N GLU A 227 -3.41 21.52 -2.02
CA GLU A 227 -3.89 21.78 -0.67
C GLU A 227 -3.26 23.07 -0.13
N ALA A 228 -4.10 23.99 0.34
CA ALA A 228 -3.70 25.23 1.00
C ALA A 228 -4.07 25.16 2.48
N ASN A 229 -3.08 25.28 3.36
CA ASN A 229 -3.25 25.35 4.81
C ASN A 229 -3.06 26.80 5.25
N LEU A 230 -4.10 27.40 5.84
CA LEU A 230 -4.19 28.79 6.26
C LEU A 230 -4.47 28.85 7.77
N LYS A 231 -3.44 28.63 8.57
CA LYS A 231 -3.50 28.56 10.04
C LYS A 231 -4.37 27.40 10.53
N ASN A 232 -5.65 27.65 10.76
CA ASN A 232 -6.60 26.65 11.27
C ASN A 232 -7.58 26.16 10.19
N ILE A 233 -7.54 26.73 9.00
CA ILE A 233 -8.42 26.36 7.88
C ILE A 233 -7.56 25.72 6.80
N PHE A 234 -8.10 24.70 6.13
CA PHE A 234 -7.50 24.16 4.93
C PHE A 234 -8.52 24.05 3.80
N PHE A 235 -8.01 24.12 2.59
CA PHE A 235 -8.74 23.91 1.36
C PHE A 235 -7.97 22.91 0.53
N SER A 236 -8.67 21.97 -0.09
CA SER A 236 -8.06 20.98 -0.99
C SER A 236 -8.93 20.80 -2.21
N ILE A 237 -8.28 20.68 -3.35
CA ILE A 237 -8.88 20.26 -4.61
C ILE A 237 -8.08 19.07 -5.14
N GLN A 238 -8.79 18.03 -5.54
CA GLN A 238 -8.19 16.79 -6.04
C GLN A 238 -9.00 16.30 -7.22
N ASP A 239 -8.30 15.76 -8.22
CA ASP A 239 -8.90 14.93 -9.27
C ASP A 239 -8.04 13.68 -9.50
N LEU A 240 -8.71 12.54 -9.54
CA LEU A 240 -8.14 11.23 -9.84
C LEU A 240 -8.82 10.72 -11.11
N TYR A 241 -8.08 10.64 -12.20
CA TYR A 241 -8.61 10.30 -13.52
C TYR A 241 -8.09 8.96 -14.02
N ASN A 242 -9.02 8.02 -14.23
CA ASN A 242 -8.75 6.73 -14.87
C ASN A 242 -8.93 6.85 -16.39
N TYR A 243 -7.94 7.43 -17.06
CA TYR A 243 -7.99 7.65 -18.48
C TYR A 243 -7.65 6.41 -19.33
N GLY A 244 -7.01 5.41 -18.71
CA GLY A 244 -6.63 4.16 -19.38
C GLY A 244 -7.72 3.09 -19.37
N ASN A 245 -8.86 3.33 -18.71
CA ASN A 245 -9.95 2.37 -18.68
C ASN A 245 -10.64 2.31 -20.06
N PRO A 246 -10.60 1.17 -20.77
CA PRO A 246 -11.14 1.05 -22.13
C PRO A 246 -12.66 1.17 -22.21
N THR A 247 -13.35 0.87 -21.12
CA THR A 247 -14.82 0.84 -21.09
C THR A 247 -15.43 2.14 -20.55
N SER A 248 -14.81 2.74 -19.52
CA SER A 248 -15.39 3.90 -18.84
C SER A 248 -14.31 4.77 -18.19
N PRO A 249 -13.62 5.64 -18.96
CA PRO A 249 -12.75 6.65 -18.37
C PRO A 249 -13.53 7.49 -17.36
N THR A 250 -13.04 7.58 -16.12
CA THR A 250 -13.81 8.18 -15.03
C THR A 250 -12.94 9.14 -14.22
N HIS A 251 -13.50 10.33 -13.95
CA HIS A 251 -12.97 11.30 -13.00
C HIS A 251 -13.56 11.08 -11.61
N TYR A 252 -12.68 11.14 -10.61
CA TYR A 252 -13.01 11.15 -9.19
C TYR A 252 -12.49 12.46 -8.59
N TYR A 253 -13.30 13.50 -8.64
CA TYR A 253 -12.95 14.83 -8.18
C TYR A 253 -13.48 15.12 -6.79
N SER A 254 -12.77 15.93 -6.02
CA SER A 254 -13.23 16.39 -4.72
C SER A 254 -12.74 17.80 -4.38
N PHE A 255 -13.63 18.55 -3.75
CA PHE A 255 -13.35 19.82 -3.09
C PHE A 255 -13.54 19.60 -1.59
N THR A 256 -12.53 19.92 -0.80
CA THR A 256 -12.61 19.74 0.63
C THR A 256 -12.17 21.01 1.33
N THR A 257 -12.91 21.42 2.33
CA THR A 257 -12.52 22.49 3.27
C THR A 257 -12.67 22.00 4.69
N GLY A 258 -11.87 22.50 5.60
CA GLY A 258 -12.01 22.12 6.99
C GLY A 258 -11.35 23.09 7.94
N PHE A 259 -11.75 22.96 9.19
CA PHE A 259 -11.25 23.74 10.31
C PHE A 259 -10.63 22.81 11.34
N ILE A 260 -9.41 23.14 11.78
CA ILE A 260 -8.66 22.39 12.77
C ILE A 260 -8.27 23.31 13.91
N LYS A 261 -8.69 22.97 15.14
CA LYS A 261 -8.28 23.71 16.35
C LYS A 261 -8.04 22.71 17.48
N ASN A 262 -6.81 22.64 17.95
CA ASN A 262 -6.36 21.65 18.93
C ASN A 262 -6.65 20.22 18.44
N SER A 263 -7.41 19.41 19.19
CA SER A 263 -7.84 18.05 18.87
C SER A 263 -9.20 17.97 18.13
N HIS A 264 -9.77 19.11 17.75
CA HIS A 264 -11.06 19.20 17.07
C HIS A 264 -10.84 19.47 15.57
N ARG A 265 -11.50 18.72 14.72
CA ARG A 265 -11.50 18.86 13.27
C ARG A 265 -12.93 18.74 12.72
N VAL A 266 -13.31 19.69 11.91
CA VAL A 266 -14.53 19.66 11.10
C VAL A 266 -14.13 19.75 9.65
N GLU A 267 -14.69 18.91 8.81
CA GLU A 267 -14.39 18.80 7.39
C GLU A 267 -15.68 18.70 6.59
N LEU A 268 -15.80 19.51 5.56
CA LEU A 268 -16.86 19.43 4.54
C LEU A 268 -16.20 19.09 3.20
N ARG A 269 -16.75 18.08 2.53
CA ARG A 269 -16.30 17.64 1.21
C ARG A 269 -17.49 17.55 0.26
N TYR A 270 -17.25 17.92 -0.99
CA TYR A 270 -18.15 17.68 -2.12
C TYR A 270 -17.38 17.02 -3.24
N GLY A 271 -17.93 15.98 -3.85
CA GLY A 271 -17.33 15.36 -5.02
C GLY A 271 -17.72 13.90 -5.22
N LYS A 272 -17.14 13.30 -6.26
CA LYS A 272 -17.19 11.87 -6.57
C LYS A 272 -15.87 11.24 -6.13
N VAL A 273 -15.91 10.38 -5.13
CA VAL A 273 -14.73 9.73 -4.53
C VAL A 273 -14.77 8.24 -4.79
N ARG A 274 -13.63 7.69 -5.21
CA ARG A 274 -13.41 6.25 -5.34
C ARG A 274 -13.28 5.62 -3.95
N ALA A 275 -13.74 4.37 -3.80
CA ALA A 275 -13.42 3.57 -2.61
C ALA A 275 -11.90 3.36 -2.48
N GLY A 276 -11.39 3.42 -1.25
CA GLY A 276 -9.98 3.24 -0.91
C GLY A 276 -9.40 4.41 -0.15
N LEU A 277 -8.08 4.58 -0.22
CA LEU A 277 -7.36 5.60 0.55
C LEU A 277 -7.66 7.01 0.02
N PHE A 278 -8.09 7.87 0.92
CA PHE A 278 -8.32 9.30 0.69
C PHE A 278 -7.55 10.14 1.71
N CYS A 279 -6.67 11.02 1.21
CA CYS A 279 -5.81 11.84 2.05
C CYS A 279 -6.14 13.32 1.85
N VAL A 280 -6.39 14.05 2.95
CA VAL A 280 -6.63 15.51 2.92
C VAL A 280 -6.34 16.13 4.28
N GLY A 281 -5.82 17.35 4.29
CA GLY A 281 -5.50 18.09 5.53
C GLY A 281 -4.54 17.33 6.44
N GLY A 282 -3.63 16.53 5.88
CA GLY A 282 -2.63 15.76 6.63
C GLY A 282 -3.15 14.46 7.25
N ILE A 283 -4.38 14.05 6.98
CA ILE A 283 -4.98 12.79 7.46
C ILE A 283 -5.36 11.93 6.27
N CYS A 284 -4.95 10.63 6.33
CA CYS A 284 -5.36 9.60 5.39
C CYS A 284 -6.32 8.62 6.06
N ARG A 285 -7.38 8.24 5.34
CA ARG A 285 -8.37 7.27 5.80
C ARG A 285 -8.95 6.48 4.64
N GLU A 286 -9.38 5.29 4.90
CA GLU A 286 -10.19 4.54 3.95
C GLU A 286 -11.61 5.08 3.92
N VAL A 287 -12.13 5.26 2.71
CA VAL A 287 -13.51 5.75 2.48
C VAL A 287 -14.22 4.83 1.50
N PRO A 288 -15.54 4.65 1.64
CA PRO A 288 -16.35 4.01 0.62
C PRO A 288 -16.48 4.91 -0.61
N ALA A 289 -16.82 4.32 -1.76
CA ALA A 289 -17.21 5.08 -2.95
C ALA A 289 -18.41 5.99 -2.62
N SER A 290 -18.34 7.24 -3.00
CA SER A 290 -19.38 8.21 -2.70
C SER A 290 -19.47 9.29 -3.78
N ASN A 291 -20.66 9.88 -3.93
CA ASN A 291 -20.88 11.03 -4.81
C ASN A 291 -21.84 12.00 -4.09
N GLY A 292 -21.40 13.25 -3.92
CA GLY A 292 -22.18 14.29 -3.22
C GLY A 292 -21.44 14.90 -2.03
N PHE A 293 -22.18 15.33 -1.02
CA PHE A 293 -21.65 15.97 0.17
C PHE A 293 -21.29 14.96 1.27
N SER A 294 -20.23 15.25 2.01
CA SER A 294 -19.83 14.48 3.18
C SER A 294 -19.32 15.45 4.26
N ILE A 295 -19.75 15.22 5.49
CA ILE A 295 -19.30 15.97 6.66
C ILE A 295 -18.58 14.97 7.59
N ASN A 296 -17.39 15.35 8.05
CA ASN A 296 -16.63 14.57 9.04
C ASN A 296 -16.29 15.45 10.22
N ILE A 297 -16.59 14.97 11.41
CA ILE A 297 -16.28 15.65 12.67
C ILE A 297 -15.46 14.69 13.52
N THR A 298 -14.27 15.10 13.90
CA THR A 298 -13.42 14.37 14.84
C THR A 298 -13.14 15.27 16.02
N SER A 299 -13.38 14.78 17.23
CA SER A 299 -13.18 15.52 18.48
C SER A 299 -12.61 14.57 19.51
N SER A 300 -11.60 15.04 20.25
CA SER A 300 -11.00 14.34 21.39
C SER A 300 -10.99 15.28 22.59
N PHE A 301 -11.37 14.76 23.76
CA PHE A 301 -11.49 15.49 25.01
C PHE A 301 -10.46 14.99 26.02
#